data_a8f18d3bb18087436e36ba919640f71f
#
_entry.id   a8f18d3bb18087436e36ba919640f71f
#
_cell.length_a   1.000
_cell.length_b   1.000
_cell.length_c   1.000
_cell.angle_alpha   90.00
_cell.angle_beta   90.00
_cell.angle_gamma   90.00
#
_symmetry.space_group_name_H-M   'P 1'
#
loop_
_entity.id
_entity.type
_entity.pdbx_description
1 polymer ?
#
loop_
_entity_poly.entity_id
_entity_poly.type
_entity_poly.pdbx_seq_one_letter_code
_entity_poly.pdbx_strand_id
1 'polypeptide(L)'
;MGYNGAKFIMKKHIKSIIVLLIVFMFCGQVCMSQNTTKHVLKTQQDIVLFFEKHDEIYNVYHNFYKNKQFDLAIKPLKELVTFFDTTTFDSQWEDVIEYKEELAANIYYNLACCYALTAQKKLALETLEKSILTGFKDYRNMLTDKDFENIREDKKFKSLLEEIKQYDRLTILQKSSAYVKEENDTMPQFVYQDSSDYRLINVRKFFDLDSVAGDGDEISKILNILHFVHKTIQHDGGNFAMCEFDAIDIYNYHKSTGKGVNCRHLAIALNEMYLSMGIPSRYVTCMPYNTRDQDCHVINSVWSSQYQKWIWIDPTFEAYVKDENGNFLSIPEVRERLIEGRPLFLNEDANWNYENKQTKEYYLESYMAKNLYWFDCVTNYCFNPESRYRNVENKHVGLTPSTYETPSTYEKSSNWAVITHDDNYFWQNPTK
;
A
#
# COMPACT_ATOMS: atom_id res chain seq x y z
N MET A 1 -5.11 -12.88 3.41
CA MET A 1 -3.84 -12.29 2.92
C MET A 1 -3.32 -11.10 3.74
N GLY A 2 -4.10 -10.49 4.64
CA GLY A 2 -3.68 -9.36 5.49
C GLY A 2 -2.57 -9.63 6.54
N TYR A 3 -2.28 -10.89 6.82
CA TYR A 3 -1.32 -11.30 7.87
C TYR A 3 0.16 -11.09 7.52
N ASN A 4 0.51 -10.94 6.24
CA ASN A 4 1.91 -10.80 5.81
C ASN A 4 2.44 -9.36 5.89
N GLY A 5 1.60 -8.35 5.79
CA GLY A 5 2.00 -6.93 5.86
C GLY A 5 2.42 -6.51 7.27
N ALA A 6 1.61 -6.85 8.28
CA ALA A 6 1.90 -6.54 9.69
C ALA A 6 3.15 -7.29 10.20
N LYS A 7 3.37 -8.54 9.75
CA LYS A 7 4.61 -9.30 10.03
C LYS A 7 5.87 -8.62 9.48
N PHE A 8 5.76 -7.89 8.39
CA PHE A 8 6.92 -7.24 7.76
C PHE A 8 7.37 -6.00 8.54
N ILE A 9 6.44 -5.17 8.98
CA ILE A 9 6.75 -3.94 9.76
C ILE A 9 7.31 -4.31 11.13
N MET A 10 6.72 -5.26 11.81
CA MET A 10 7.18 -5.70 13.13
C MET A 10 8.49 -6.50 13.09
N LYS A 11 8.74 -7.32 12.04
CA LYS A 11 10.04 -7.96 11.84
C LYS A 11 11.17 -6.96 11.66
N LYS A 12 10.92 -5.77 11.14
CA LYS A 12 11.94 -4.74 10.98
C LYS A 12 12.27 -4.07 12.33
N HIS A 13 11.28 -3.80 13.17
CA HIS A 13 11.51 -3.23 14.52
C HIS A 13 11.99 -4.29 15.52
N ILE A 14 11.42 -5.49 15.52
CA ILE A 14 11.85 -6.59 16.41
C ILE A 14 13.23 -7.15 16.03
N LYS A 15 13.62 -7.23 14.75
CA LYS A 15 14.97 -7.62 14.36
C LYS A 15 16.04 -6.63 14.83
N SER A 16 15.76 -5.35 14.84
CA SER A 16 16.67 -4.35 15.44
C SER A 16 16.79 -4.51 16.96
N ILE A 17 15.76 -5.04 17.62
CA ILE A 17 15.71 -5.32 19.04
C ILE A 17 16.38 -6.67 19.38
N ILE A 18 16.18 -7.70 18.58
CA ILE A 18 16.71 -9.07 18.80
C ILE A 18 18.24 -9.16 18.61
N VAL A 19 18.83 -8.36 17.73
CA VAL A 19 20.30 -8.37 17.53
C VAL A 19 21.08 -7.90 18.79
N LEU A 20 20.42 -7.24 19.75
CA LEU A 20 21.04 -6.82 21.02
C LEU A 20 20.90 -7.83 22.18
N LEU A 21 20.15 -8.94 22.01
CA LEU A 21 19.72 -9.82 23.11
C LEU A 21 20.33 -11.24 23.15
N ILE A 22 21.43 -11.53 22.41
CA ILE A 22 22.09 -12.86 22.46
C ILE A 22 23.04 -13.02 23.67
N VAL A 23 22.93 -12.23 24.70
CA VAL A 23 23.71 -12.45 25.93
C VAL A 23 22.75 -12.32 27.14
N PHE A 24 22.20 -13.42 27.60
CA PHE A 24 21.85 -13.77 28.98
C PHE A 24 20.65 -14.74 29.07
N MET A 25 20.93 -16.02 29.10
CA MET A 25 19.98 -17.02 29.62
C MET A 25 20.18 -17.19 31.11
N PHE A 26 19.13 -17.07 31.91
CA PHE A 26 18.95 -17.82 33.16
C PHE A 26 17.48 -18.05 33.49
N CYS A 27 17.22 -19.26 33.97
CA CYS A 27 15.93 -19.91 34.23
C CYS A 27 15.21 -19.35 35.46
N GLY A 28 13.88 -19.20 35.41
CA GLY A 28 13.03 -18.99 36.56
C GLY A 28 11.59 -19.46 36.32
N GLN A 29 11.21 -20.58 36.94
CA GLN A 29 9.83 -21.09 36.95
C GLN A 29 8.91 -20.18 37.80
N VAL A 30 7.76 -19.82 37.26
CA VAL A 30 6.70 -19.10 37.99
C VAL A 30 5.46 -19.98 38.09
N CYS A 31 5.06 -20.27 39.35
CA CYS A 31 3.81 -20.91 39.73
C CYS A 31 2.62 -19.97 39.49
N MET A 32 1.57 -20.42 38.81
CA MET A 32 0.34 -19.65 38.60
C MET A 32 -0.66 -19.87 39.75
N SER A 33 -1.08 -18.79 40.40
CA SER A 33 -2.26 -18.74 41.26
C SER A 33 -3.36 -17.97 40.54
N GLN A 34 -4.57 -18.53 40.53
CA GLN A 34 -5.76 -17.94 39.92
C GLN A 34 -6.29 -16.77 40.79
N ASN A 35 -5.99 -15.56 40.41
CA ASN A 35 -6.72 -14.36 40.76
C ASN A 35 -6.80 -13.46 39.51
N THR A 36 -8.00 -12.98 39.16
CA THR A 36 -8.32 -12.18 37.97
C THR A 36 -7.74 -10.75 37.98
N THR A 37 -6.55 -10.55 38.49
CA THR A 37 -5.80 -9.31 38.31
C THR A 37 -5.11 -9.34 36.97
N LYS A 38 -5.41 -8.37 36.10
CA LYS A 38 -4.73 -8.21 34.81
C LYS A 38 -3.22 -8.15 35.05
N HIS A 39 -2.48 -9.01 34.38
CA HIS A 39 -1.03 -9.04 34.46
C HIS A 39 -0.46 -7.88 33.61
N VAL A 40 0.16 -6.90 34.26
CA VAL A 40 0.75 -5.74 33.60
C VAL A 40 2.18 -6.07 33.17
N LEU A 41 2.42 -6.11 31.88
CA LEU A 41 3.75 -6.30 31.30
C LEU A 41 4.47 -4.95 31.20
N LYS A 42 5.70 -4.88 31.73
CA LYS A 42 6.43 -3.60 31.90
C LYS A 42 7.74 -3.56 31.14
N THR A 43 8.32 -4.70 30.84
CA THR A 43 9.64 -4.76 30.22
C THR A 43 9.56 -5.19 28.74
N GLN A 44 10.57 -4.84 27.99
CA GLN A 44 10.72 -5.30 26.62
C GLN A 44 10.77 -6.84 26.50
N GLN A 45 11.37 -7.49 27.50
CA GLN A 45 11.41 -8.97 27.56
C GLN A 45 10.02 -9.57 27.74
N ASP A 46 9.17 -8.94 28.59
CA ASP A 46 7.78 -9.39 28.77
C ASP A 46 6.99 -9.29 27.45
N ILE A 47 7.22 -8.21 26.66
CA ILE A 47 6.59 -8.03 25.34
C ILE A 47 7.00 -9.14 24.38
N VAL A 48 8.30 -9.49 24.32
CA VAL A 48 8.81 -10.58 23.47
C VAL A 48 8.14 -11.90 23.87
N LEU A 49 8.14 -12.24 25.16
CA LEU A 49 7.52 -13.47 25.67
C LEU A 49 6.01 -13.52 25.43
N PHE A 50 5.32 -12.37 25.49
CA PHE A 50 3.91 -12.30 25.15
C PHE A 50 3.65 -12.69 23.68
N PHE A 51 4.42 -12.16 22.73
CA PHE A 51 4.24 -12.48 21.32
C PHE A 51 4.74 -13.88 20.95
N GLU A 52 5.79 -14.38 21.61
CA GLU A 52 6.20 -15.77 21.46
C GLU A 52 5.10 -16.74 21.92
N LYS A 53 4.44 -16.44 23.05
CA LYS A 53 3.32 -17.25 23.54
C LYS A 53 2.10 -17.16 22.64
N HIS A 54 1.79 -15.96 22.11
CA HIS A 54 0.77 -15.78 21.08
C HIS A 54 1.07 -16.68 19.88
N ASP A 55 2.28 -16.62 19.33
CA ASP A 55 2.65 -17.38 18.13
C ASP A 55 2.59 -18.89 18.35
N GLU A 56 3.01 -19.37 19.55
CA GLU A 56 2.89 -20.78 19.94
C GLU A 56 1.44 -21.27 19.84
N ILE A 57 0.53 -20.57 20.49
CA ILE A 57 -0.90 -20.97 20.52
C ILE A 57 -1.56 -20.77 19.15
N TYR A 58 -1.23 -19.67 18.46
CA TYR A 58 -1.75 -19.37 17.13
C TYR A 58 -1.34 -20.43 16.09
N ASN A 59 -0.11 -20.94 16.16
CA ASN A 59 0.35 -22.01 15.28
C ASN A 59 -0.43 -23.32 15.50
N VAL A 60 -0.82 -23.63 16.74
CA VAL A 60 -1.71 -24.78 17.04
C VAL A 60 -3.07 -24.58 16.39
N TYR A 61 -3.69 -23.41 16.57
CA TYR A 61 -4.94 -23.05 15.87
C TYR A 61 -4.79 -23.20 14.35
N HIS A 62 -3.77 -22.55 13.77
CA HIS A 62 -3.57 -22.53 12.31
C HIS A 62 -3.41 -23.94 11.73
N ASN A 63 -2.72 -24.84 12.44
CA ASN A 63 -2.58 -26.23 12.02
C ASN A 63 -3.93 -26.97 11.99
N PHE A 64 -4.77 -26.83 13.02
CA PHE A 64 -6.11 -27.40 13.02
C PHE A 64 -6.98 -26.82 11.91
N TYR A 65 -6.99 -25.51 11.76
CA TYR A 65 -7.79 -24.82 10.74
C TYR A 65 -7.38 -25.27 9.32
N LYS A 66 -6.08 -25.31 9.02
CA LYS A 66 -5.55 -25.77 7.72
C LYS A 66 -5.96 -27.21 7.40
N ASN A 67 -6.06 -28.05 8.41
CA ASN A 67 -6.51 -29.45 8.29
C ASN A 67 -8.04 -29.60 8.37
N LYS A 68 -8.79 -28.49 8.33
CA LYS A 68 -10.27 -28.44 8.42
C LYS A 68 -10.84 -29.07 9.69
N GLN A 69 -10.07 -29.09 10.77
CA GLN A 69 -10.47 -29.59 12.10
C GLN A 69 -11.00 -28.42 12.94
N PHE A 70 -12.06 -27.78 12.47
CA PHE A 70 -12.56 -26.51 13.01
C PHE A 70 -13.00 -26.59 14.47
N ASP A 71 -13.61 -27.72 14.89
CA ASP A 71 -13.98 -27.94 16.30
C ASP A 71 -12.73 -27.91 17.22
N LEU A 72 -11.62 -28.50 16.77
CA LEU A 72 -10.36 -28.50 17.53
C LEU A 72 -9.66 -27.12 17.49
N ALA A 73 -9.86 -26.34 16.43
CA ALA A 73 -9.33 -25.00 16.28
C ALA A 73 -9.95 -23.99 17.27
N ILE A 74 -11.16 -24.22 17.75
CA ILE A 74 -11.87 -23.35 18.70
C ILE A 74 -11.11 -23.26 20.04
N LYS A 75 -10.56 -24.37 20.53
CA LYS A 75 -9.90 -24.39 21.85
C LYS A 75 -8.69 -23.47 21.95
N PRO A 76 -7.68 -23.54 21.05
CA PRO A 76 -6.54 -22.62 21.10
C PRO A 76 -6.96 -21.15 20.88
N LEU A 77 -7.97 -20.85 20.07
CA LEU A 77 -8.47 -19.49 19.91
C LEU A 77 -9.10 -18.97 21.20
N LYS A 78 -9.86 -19.79 21.93
CA LYS A 78 -10.38 -19.42 23.26
C LYS A 78 -9.26 -19.20 24.28
N GLU A 79 -8.20 -19.99 24.22
CA GLU A 79 -7.01 -19.79 25.05
C GLU A 79 -6.36 -18.43 24.74
N LEU A 80 -6.20 -18.08 23.45
CA LEU A 80 -5.71 -16.76 23.04
C LEU A 80 -6.60 -15.63 23.54
N VAL A 81 -7.93 -15.74 23.38
CA VAL A 81 -8.87 -14.75 23.91
C VAL A 81 -8.63 -14.54 25.41
N THR A 82 -8.57 -15.60 26.20
CA THR A 82 -8.33 -15.49 27.65
C THR A 82 -6.96 -14.88 27.94
N PHE A 83 -5.93 -15.28 27.24
CA PHE A 83 -4.58 -14.76 27.39
C PHE A 83 -4.51 -13.25 27.11
N PHE A 84 -5.17 -12.79 26.06
CA PHE A 84 -5.23 -11.37 25.68
C PHE A 84 -6.07 -10.54 26.65
N ASP A 85 -7.22 -11.07 27.12
CA ASP A 85 -8.12 -10.36 28.04
C ASP A 85 -7.50 -10.21 29.45
N THR A 86 -6.63 -11.14 29.85
CA THR A 86 -5.98 -11.12 31.17
C THR A 86 -4.63 -10.41 31.19
N THR A 87 -4.08 -10.03 30.02
CA THR A 87 -2.78 -9.36 29.90
C THR A 87 -2.97 -7.90 29.50
N THR A 88 -2.23 -7.00 30.10
CA THR A 88 -2.17 -5.57 29.73
C THR A 88 -0.71 -5.12 29.67
N PHE A 89 -0.42 -4.04 28.93
CA PHE A 89 0.90 -3.43 28.88
C PHE A 89 0.92 -2.11 29.64
N ASP A 90 2.11 -1.72 30.10
CA ASP A 90 2.33 -0.39 30.65
C ASP A 90 2.06 0.67 29.59
N SER A 91 1.53 1.83 29.99
CA SER A 91 1.11 2.90 29.07
C SER A 91 2.25 3.49 28.22
N GLN A 92 3.51 3.30 28.61
CA GLN A 92 4.66 3.71 27.80
C GLN A 92 4.78 2.92 26.46
N TRP A 93 4.03 1.82 26.31
CA TRP A 93 4.03 0.94 25.14
C TRP A 93 2.78 1.12 24.27
N GLU A 94 2.41 2.37 23.94
CA GLU A 94 1.18 2.70 23.22
C GLU A 94 1.07 1.94 21.90
N ASP A 95 2.13 1.91 21.06
CA ASP A 95 2.14 1.17 19.79
C ASP A 95 1.94 -0.35 19.97
N VAL A 96 2.45 -0.91 21.08
CA VAL A 96 2.30 -2.34 21.40
C VAL A 96 0.86 -2.63 21.86
N ILE A 97 0.26 -1.70 22.59
CA ILE A 97 -1.14 -1.80 23.01
C ILE A 97 -2.06 -1.78 21.78
N GLU A 98 -1.87 -0.82 20.88
CA GLU A 98 -2.64 -0.73 19.62
C GLU A 98 -2.51 -2.03 18.79
N TYR A 99 -1.30 -2.54 18.62
CA TYR A 99 -1.06 -3.79 17.92
C TYR A 99 -1.69 -5.01 18.61
N LYS A 100 -1.67 -5.08 19.94
CA LYS A 100 -2.36 -6.12 20.71
C LYS A 100 -3.87 -6.10 20.45
N GLU A 101 -4.48 -4.91 20.42
CA GLU A 101 -5.92 -4.76 20.15
C GLU A 101 -6.27 -5.22 18.74
N GLU A 102 -5.44 -4.90 17.74
CA GLU A 102 -5.61 -5.39 16.38
C GLU A 102 -5.53 -6.93 16.30
N LEU A 103 -4.55 -7.54 16.99
CA LEU A 103 -4.46 -9.00 17.07
C LEU A 103 -5.67 -9.62 17.79
N ALA A 104 -6.14 -9.00 18.87
CA ALA A 104 -7.32 -9.47 19.59
C ALA A 104 -8.56 -9.47 18.70
N ALA A 105 -8.77 -8.41 17.93
CA ALA A 105 -9.84 -8.32 16.94
C ALA A 105 -9.78 -9.46 15.92
N ASN A 106 -8.60 -9.77 15.40
CA ASN A 106 -8.38 -10.87 14.46
C ASN A 106 -8.57 -12.26 15.10
N ILE A 107 -8.21 -12.44 16.38
CA ILE A 107 -8.46 -13.69 17.13
C ILE A 107 -9.98 -13.93 17.26
N TYR A 108 -10.76 -12.90 17.61
CA TYR A 108 -12.22 -13.00 17.65
C TYR A 108 -12.81 -13.28 16.27
N TYR A 109 -12.29 -12.66 15.20
CA TYR A 109 -12.72 -12.94 13.84
C TYR A 109 -12.51 -14.42 13.47
N ASN A 110 -11.31 -14.94 13.69
CA ASN A 110 -10.99 -16.35 13.42
C ASN A 110 -11.84 -17.32 14.27
N LEU A 111 -12.14 -16.94 15.51
CA LEU A 111 -13.04 -17.75 16.35
C LEU A 111 -14.49 -17.74 15.83
N ALA A 112 -14.95 -16.60 15.30
CA ALA A 112 -16.25 -16.49 14.65
C ALA A 112 -16.33 -17.37 13.39
N CYS A 113 -15.25 -17.40 12.57
CA CYS A 113 -15.12 -18.31 11.43
C CYS A 113 -15.27 -19.77 11.85
N CYS A 114 -14.53 -20.22 12.88
CA CYS A 114 -14.62 -21.58 13.37
C CYS A 114 -16.01 -21.92 13.90
N TYR A 115 -16.69 -21.01 14.60
CA TYR A 115 -18.08 -21.21 15.02
C TYR A 115 -19.04 -21.29 13.84
N ALA A 116 -18.87 -20.48 12.80
CA ALA A 116 -19.69 -20.55 11.60
C ALA A 116 -19.50 -21.90 10.90
N LEU A 117 -18.25 -22.32 10.66
CA LEU A 117 -17.90 -23.58 10.02
C LEU A 117 -18.38 -24.84 10.79
N THR A 118 -18.57 -24.70 12.11
CA THR A 118 -19.11 -25.77 12.97
C THR A 118 -20.62 -25.61 13.25
N ALA A 119 -21.32 -24.82 12.43
CA ALA A 119 -22.78 -24.56 12.52
C ALA A 119 -23.25 -23.94 13.85
N GLN A 120 -22.35 -23.36 14.64
CA GLN A 120 -22.67 -22.69 15.91
C GLN A 120 -23.05 -21.21 15.65
N LYS A 121 -24.09 -21.00 14.83
CA LYS A 121 -24.50 -19.71 14.26
C LYS A 121 -24.60 -18.56 15.29
N LYS A 122 -25.23 -18.81 16.45
CA LYS A 122 -25.38 -17.77 17.49
C LYS A 122 -24.02 -17.31 18.00
N LEU A 123 -23.13 -18.24 18.34
CA LEU A 123 -21.78 -17.94 18.82
C LEU A 123 -20.94 -17.25 17.74
N ALA A 124 -21.08 -17.65 16.48
CA ALA A 124 -20.41 -17.00 15.36
C ALA A 124 -20.77 -15.52 15.29
N LEU A 125 -22.06 -15.17 15.32
CA LEU A 125 -22.54 -13.78 15.24
C LEU A 125 -22.16 -12.94 16.47
N GLU A 126 -22.26 -13.50 17.68
CA GLU A 126 -21.86 -12.82 18.93
C GLU A 126 -20.34 -12.56 18.96
N THR A 127 -19.54 -13.53 18.51
CA THR A 127 -18.09 -13.42 18.47
C THR A 127 -17.62 -12.47 17.35
N LEU A 128 -18.31 -12.46 16.20
CA LEU A 128 -18.02 -11.51 15.11
C LEU A 128 -18.33 -10.07 15.55
N GLU A 129 -19.44 -9.83 16.25
CA GLU A 129 -19.73 -8.52 16.84
C GLU A 129 -18.62 -8.09 17.81
N LYS A 130 -18.16 -9.01 18.67
CA LYS A 130 -17.06 -8.74 19.58
C LYS A 130 -15.76 -8.42 18.84
N SER A 131 -15.47 -9.09 17.72
CA SER A 131 -14.34 -8.77 16.84
C SER A 131 -14.40 -7.32 16.36
N ILE A 132 -15.57 -6.88 15.87
CA ILE A 132 -15.79 -5.52 15.37
C ILE A 132 -15.64 -4.49 16.52
N LEU A 133 -16.25 -4.74 17.66
CA LEU A 133 -16.13 -3.89 18.86
C LEU A 133 -14.69 -3.80 19.38
N THR A 134 -13.87 -4.83 19.12
CA THR A 134 -12.45 -4.85 19.49
C THR A 134 -11.56 -4.16 18.43
N GLY A 135 -12.11 -3.78 17.26
CA GLY A 135 -11.42 -2.99 16.24
C GLY A 135 -11.23 -3.67 14.90
N PHE A 136 -11.90 -4.80 14.61
CA PHE A 136 -11.89 -5.40 13.27
C PHE A 136 -12.55 -4.48 12.26
N LYS A 137 -11.85 -4.19 11.15
CA LYS A 137 -12.26 -3.20 10.13
C LYS A 137 -12.15 -3.71 8.70
N ASP A 138 -11.75 -4.97 8.48
CA ASP A 138 -11.55 -5.49 7.14
C ASP A 138 -12.89 -5.91 6.49
N TYR A 139 -13.61 -4.90 5.98
CA TYR A 139 -14.89 -5.06 5.29
C TYR A 139 -14.81 -6.06 4.13
N ARG A 140 -13.76 -5.94 3.27
CA ARG A 140 -13.66 -6.77 2.07
C ARG A 140 -13.37 -8.23 2.39
N ASN A 141 -12.56 -8.49 3.40
CA ASN A 141 -12.35 -9.83 3.90
C ASN A 141 -13.68 -10.42 4.40
N MET A 142 -14.38 -9.72 5.30
CA MET A 142 -15.65 -10.20 5.83
C MET A 142 -16.72 -10.40 4.74
N LEU A 143 -16.77 -9.51 3.74
CA LEU A 143 -17.72 -9.58 2.62
C LEU A 143 -17.57 -10.86 1.79
N THR A 144 -16.32 -11.30 1.55
CA THR A 144 -16.01 -12.39 0.62
C THR A 144 -15.61 -13.69 1.31
N ASP A 145 -15.44 -13.68 2.63
CA ASP A 145 -14.97 -14.83 3.40
C ASP A 145 -15.98 -16.00 3.33
N LYS A 146 -15.51 -17.10 2.79
CA LYS A 146 -16.33 -18.32 2.60
C LYS A 146 -16.71 -18.99 3.91
N ASP A 147 -15.99 -18.72 4.99
CA ASP A 147 -16.28 -19.29 6.30
C ASP A 147 -17.64 -18.85 6.85
N PHE A 148 -18.13 -17.68 6.39
CA PHE A 148 -19.44 -17.16 6.76
C PHE A 148 -20.57 -17.47 5.77
N GLU A 149 -20.35 -18.32 4.78
CA GLU A 149 -21.36 -18.61 3.76
C GLU A 149 -22.71 -19.05 4.36
N ASN A 150 -22.70 -19.84 5.43
CA ASN A 150 -23.89 -20.35 6.11
C ASN A 150 -24.63 -19.33 6.99
N ILE A 151 -24.01 -18.17 7.29
CA ILE A 151 -24.62 -17.09 8.08
C ILE A 151 -24.70 -15.76 7.31
N ARG A 152 -24.23 -15.71 6.06
CA ARG A 152 -24.15 -14.49 5.24
C ARG A 152 -25.51 -13.81 5.05
N GLU A 153 -26.59 -14.60 4.94
CA GLU A 153 -27.95 -14.10 4.79
C GLU A 153 -28.62 -13.65 6.10
N ASP A 154 -27.97 -13.88 7.24
CA ASP A 154 -28.50 -13.46 8.54
C ASP A 154 -28.57 -11.93 8.66
N LYS A 155 -29.66 -11.43 9.24
CA LYS A 155 -29.86 -9.98 9.44
C LYS A 155 -28.77 -9.34 10.29
N LYS A 156 -28.30 -10.04 11.33
CA LYS A 156 -27.25 -9.56 12.20
C LYS A 156 -25.91 -9.49 11.45
N PHE A 157 -25.58 -10.53 10.66
CA PHE A 157 -24.37 -10.50 9.82
C PHE A 157 -24.39 -9.31 8.86
N LYS A 158 -25.49 -9.09 8.15
CA LYS A 158 -25.66 -7.96 7.22
C LYS A 158 -25.53 -6.60 7.94
N SER A 159 -26.06 -6.49 9.15
CA SER A 159 -25.92 -5.27 9.97
C SER A 159 -24.48 -5.02 10.38
N LEU A 160 -23.76 -6.04 10.83
CA LEU A 160 -22.34 -5.97 11.21
C LEU A 160 -21.46 -5.62 10.00
N LEU A 161 -21.75 -6.20 8.84
CA LEU A 161 -21.04 -5.90 7.60
C LEU A 161 -21.23 -4.44 7.18
N GLU A 162 -22.46 -3.91 7.25
CA GLU A 162 -22.75 -2.50 6.93
C GLU A 162 -22.06 -1.54 7.93
N GLU A 163 -21.95 -1.92 9.21
CA GLU A 163 -21.27 -1.14 10.24
C GLU A 163 -19.80 -0.90 9.89
N ILE A 164 -19.07 -1.94 9.43
CA ILE A 164 -17.64 -1.80 9.10
C ILE A 164 -17.37 -1.29 7.68
N LYS A 165 -18.40 -1.15 6.85
CA LYS A 165 -18.26 -0.64 5.48
C LYS A 165 -17.66 0.77 5.42
N GLN A 166 -17.85 1.58 6.46
CA GLN A 166 -17.23 2.90 6.56
C GLN A 166 -15.70 2.88 6.57
N TYR A 167 -15.08 1.74 6.89
CA TYR A 167 -13.62 1.53 6.89
C TYR A 167 -13.10 0.95 5.56
N ASP A 168 -14.02 0.59 4.63
CA ASP A 168 -13.61 0.12 3.31
C ASP A 168 -12.92 1.24 2.52
N ARG A 169 -11.78 0.91 1.97
CA ARG A 169 -10.91 1.85 1.24
C ARG A 169 -11.62 2.55 0.08
N LEU A 170 -12.41 1.78 -0.67
CA LEU A 170 -13.21 2.35 -1.76
C LEU A 170 -14.33 3.24 -1.23
N THR A 171 -15.00 2.85 -0.15
CA THR A 171 -16.04 3.66 0.49
C THR A 171 -15.47 4.98 1.05
N ILE A 172 -14.25 4.96 1.60
CA ILE A 172 -13.55 6.18 2.05
C ILE A 172 -13.25 7.08 0.85
N LEU A 173 -12.74 6.52 -0.26
CA LEU A 173 -12.48 7.28 -1.48
C LEU A 173 -13.77 7.89 -2.06
N GLN A 174 -14.86 7.12 -2.10
CA GLN A 174 -16.17 7.57 -2.60
C GLN A 174 -16.79 8.72 -1.79
N LYS A 175 -16.39 8.86 -0.53
CA LYS A 175 -16.81 9.96 0.35
C LYS A 175 -15.88 11.17 0.31
N SER A 176 -14.79 11.13 -0.48
CA SER A 176 -13.90 12.28 -0.60
C SER A 176 -14.62 13.48 -1.22
N SER A 177 -14.29 14.68 -0.76
CA SER A 177 -14.80 15.92 -1.35
C SER A 177 -14.23 16.12 -2.77
N ALA A 178 -14.91 16.97 -3.54
CA ALA A 178 -14.47 17.35 -4.87
C ALA A 178 -13.21 18.25 -4.81
N TYR A 179 -12.50 18.31 -5.91
CA TYR A 179 -11.50 19.34 -6.18
C TYR A 179 -12.19 20.67 -6.49
N VAL A 180 -11.49 21.78 -6.27
CA VAL A 180 -12.00 23.14 -6.48
C VAL A 180 -11.02 23.88 -7.37
N LYS A 181 -11.54 24.53 -8.42
CA LYS A 181 -10.72 25.38 -9.28
C LYS A 181 -10.22 26.60 -8.49
N GLU A 182 -8.92 26.79 -8.50
CA GLU A 182 -8.25 27.91 -7.85
C GLU A 182 -7.46 28.70 -8.91
N GLU A 183 -7.76 29.98 -9.05
CA GLU A 183 -6.90 30.88 -9.85
C GLU A 183 -5.75 31.34 -8.97
N ASN A 184 -4.56 30.75 -9.17
CA ASN A 184 -3.36 31.13 -8.42
C ASN A 184 -2.14 31.20 -9.33
N ASP A 185 -1.82 32.39 -9.77
CA ASP A 185 -0.68 32.69 -10.65
C ASP A 185 0.69 32.43 -10.00
N THR A 186 0.74 32.13 -8.70
CA THR A 186 1.98 31.87 -7.97
C THR A 186 2.39 30.41 -7.93
N MET A 187 1.55 29.51 -8.48
CA MET A 187 1.84 28.08 -8.49
C MET A 187 3.06 27.77 -9.38
N PRO A 188 3.95 26.84 -8.95
CA PRO A 188 5.13 26.48 -9.70
C PRO A 188 4.76 25.79 -11.03
N GLN A 189 5.55 26.06 -12.07
CA GLN A 189 5.36 25.41 -13.37
C GLN A 189 5.95 24.00 -13.37
N PHE A 190 5.29 23.09 -14.09
CA PHE A 190 5.83 21.75 -14.35
C PHE A 190 6.80 21.81 -15.54
N VAL A 191 8.01 21.30 -15.34
CA VAL A 191 9.07 21.30 -16.33
C VAL A 191 9.49 19.86 -16.66
N TYR A 192 9.67 19.59 -17.94
CA TYR A 192 10.13 18.29 -18.46
C TYR A 192 11.45 18.49 -19.19
N GLN A 193 12.46 17.74 -18.78
CA GLN A 193 13.78 17.84 -19.41
C GLN A 193 13.73 17.40 -20.87
N ASP A 194 14.38 18.17 -21.73
CA ASP A 194 14.49 17.86 -23.16
C ASP A 194 15.33 16.59 -23.39
N SER A 195 14.88 15.73 -24.27
CA SER A 195 15.54 14.46 -24.60
C SER A 195 16.93 14.63 -25.23
N SER A 196 17.29 15.83 -25.72
CA SER A 196 18.61 16.15 -26.22
C SER A 196 19.66 16.37 -25.12
N ASP A 197 19.28 16.43 -23.85
CA ASP A 197 20.26 16.48 -22.74
C ASP A 197 21.15 15.24 -22.78
N TYR A 198 22.46 15.44 -22.68
CA TYR A 198 23.45 14.37 -22.81
C TYR A 198 23.25 13.22 -21.80
N ARG A 199 22.70 13.49 -20.62
CA ARG A 199 22.42 12.50 -19.58
C ARG A 199 21.26 11.60 -19.99
N LEU A 200 20.19 12.18 -20.52
CA LEU A 200 19.05 11.41 -21.08
C LEU A 200 19.47 10.65 -22.32
N ILE A 201 20.31 11.23 -23.19
CA ILE A 201 20.92 10.49 -24.31
C ILE A 201 21.73 9.29 -23.82
N ASN A 202 22.45 9.44 -22.69
CA ASN A 202 23.18 8.32 -22.08
C ASN A 202 22.24 7.23 -21.55
N VAL A 203 21.14 7.60 -20.88
CA VAL A 203 20.09 6.64 -20.43
C VAL A 203 19.55 5.86 -21.64
N ARG A 204 19.16 6.56 -22.73
CA ARG A 204 18.64 5.95 -23.96
C ARG A 204 19.62 4.94 -24.56
N LYS A 205 20.91 5.30 -24.63
CA LYS A 205 21.97 4.44 -25.16
C LYS A 205 22.27 3.26 -24.24
N PHE A 206 22.36 3.49 -22.91
CA PHE A 206 22.71 2.47 -21.94
C PHE A 206 21.73 1.30 -21.97
N PHE A 207 20.44 1.60 -22.09
CA PHE A 207 19.38 0.60 -22.13
C PHE A 207 18.98 0.16 -23.53
N ASP A 208 19.61 0.70 -24.57
CA ASP A 208 19.20 0.47 -25.99
C ASP A 208 17.70 0.68 -26.19
N LEU A 209 17.19 1.82 -25.69
CA LEU A 209 15.75 2.06 -25.63
C LEU A 209 15.09 2.15 -27.01
N ASP A 210 15.81 2.43 -28.06
CA ASP A 210 15.29 2.38 -29.44
C ASP A 210 14.89 0.95 -29.83
N SER A 211 15.75 0.00 -29.49
CA SER A 211 15.47 -1.43 -29.71
C SER A 211 14.36 -1.93 -28.76
N VAL A 212 14.39 -1.51 -27.48
CA VAL A 212 13.36 -1.86 -26.50
C VAL A 212 11.98 -1.36 -26.92
N ALA A 213 11.89 -0.07 -27.30
CA ALA A 213 10.63 0.54 -27.74
C ALA A 213 10.09 -0.08 -29.03
N GLY A 214 10.97 -0.46 -29.95
CA GLY A 214 10.61 -1.05 -31.24
C GLY A 214 10.00 -0.03 -32.22
N ASP A 215 9.53 -0.54 -33.38
CA ASP A 215 9.03 0.26 -34.50
C ASP A 215 7.49 0.51 -34.45
N GLY A 216 6.82 0.09 -33.37
CA GLY A 216 5.38 0.26 -33.21
C GLY A 216 4.91 1.72 -33.07
N ASP A 217 3.61 1.90 -32.89
CA ASP A 217 3.02 3.20 -32.59
C ASP A 217 3.47 3.71 -31.20
N GLU A 218 3.06 4.93 -30.84
CA GLU A 218 3.43 5.56 -29.56
C GLU A 218 3.04 4.71 -28.36
N ILE A 219 1.84 4.14 -28.37
CA ILE A 219 1.35 3.32 -27.24
C ILE A 219 2.16 2.03 -27.13
N SER A 220 2.45 1.38 -28.25
CA SER A 220 3.32 0.19 -28.26
C SER A 220 4.69 0.49 -27.63
N LYS A 221 5.29 1.63 -27.96
CA LYS A 221 6.57 2.08 -27.38
C LYS A 221 6.48 2.32 -25.89
N ILE A 222 5.42 2.99 -25.43
CA ILE A 222 5.17 3.21 -23.99
C ILE A 222 5.07 1.87 -23.26
N LEU A 223 4.27 0.93 -23.75
CA LEU A 223 4.06 -0.36 -23.12
C LEU A 223 5.30 -1.26 -23.18
N ASN A 224 6.08 -1.21 -24.26
CA ASN A 224 7.33 -1.98 -24.36
C ASN A 224 8.37 -1.50 -23.33
N ILE A 225 8.48 -0.19 -23.09
CA ILE A 225 9.38 0.37 -22.07
C ILE A 225 8.87 0.03 -20.66
N LEU A 226 7.55 0.07 -20.40
CA LEU A 226 6.95 -0.40 -19.15
C LEU A 226 7.33 -1.86 -18.88
N HIS A 227 7.08 -2.74 -19.86
CA HIS A 227 7.43 -4.16 -19.77
C HIS A 227 8.91 -4.36 -19.47
N PHE A 228 9.78 -3.61 -20.16
CA PHE A 228 11.23 -3.68 -19.96
C PHE A 228 11.63 -3.36 -18.53
N VAL A 229 11.12 -2.27 -17.94
CA VAL A 229 11.43 -1.89 -16.56
C VAL A 229 10.92 -2.94 -15.58
N HIS A 230 9.66 -3.35 -15.69
CA HIS A 230 9.06 -4.38 -14.84
C HIS A 230 9.84 -5.70 -14.87
N LYS A 231 10.29 -6.10 -16.08
CA LYS A 231 11.05 -7.34 -16.29
C LYS A 231 12.47 -7.29 -15.74
N THR A 232 13.12 -6.13 -15.79
CA THR A 232 14.56 -6.01 -15.53
C THR A 232 14.92 -5.58 -14.12
N ILE A 233 13.99 -4.95 -13.39
CA ILE A 233 14.20 -4.44 -12.04
C ILE A 233 13.08 -4.95 -11.14
N GLN A 234 13.41 -5.79 -10.17
CA GLN A 234 12.42 -6.33 -9.23
C GLN A 234 11.96 -5.28 -8.22
N HIS A 235 10.68 -5.36 -7.84
CA HIS A 235 10.11 -4.54 -6.78
C HIS A 235 10.34 -5.18 -5.40
N ASP A 236 10.74 -4.35 -4.42
CA ASP A 236 10.72 -4.67 -2.99
C ASP A 236 10.34 -3.40 -2.22
N GLY A 237 9.06 -3.29 -1.84
CA GLY A 237 8.54 -2.11 -1.11
C GLY A 237 9.23 -1.87 0.24
N GLY A 238 9.85 -2.89 0.83
CA GLY A 238 10.61 -2.78 2.08
C GLY A 238 12.06 -2.33 1.91
N ASN A 239 12.57 -2.28 0.68
CA ASN A 239 13.95 -1.91 0.41
C ASN A 239 14.05 -0.51 -0.19
N PHE A 240 14.52 0.44 0.61
CA PHE A 240 14.92 1.74 0.12
C PHE A 240 16.37 1.64 -0.40
N ALA A 241 16.52 1.52 -1.72
CA ALA A 241 17.82 1.31 -2.36
C ALA A 241 18.79 2.47 -2.06
N MET A 242 20.01 2.12 -1.65
CA MET A 242 21.07 3.10 -1.32
C MET A 242 21.89 3.44 -2.56
N CYS A 243 21.24 3.96 -3.60
CA CYS A 243 21.84 4.44 -4.86
C CYS A 243 21.35 5.86 -5.18
N GLU A 244 21.84 6.46 -6.25
CA GLU A 244 21.25 7.67 -6.80
C GLU A 244 19.88 7.39 -7.43
N PHE A 245 19.09 8.43 -7.62
CA PHE A 245 17.73 8.35 -8.16
C PHE A 245 17.70 8.53 -9.67
N ASP A 246 18.64 7.91 -10.37
CA ASP A 246 18.62 7.81 -11.84
C ASP A 246 18.48 6.36 -12.31
N ALA A 247 17.98 6.19 -13.52
CA ALA A 247 17.63 4.86 -14.06
C ALA A 247 18.82 3.91 -14.11
N ILE A 248 20.03 4.41 -14.40
CA ILE A 248 21.24 3.59 -14.53
C ILE A 248 21.70 3.09 -13.16
N ASP A 249 21.75 3.98 -12.17
CA ASP A 249 22.19 3.62 -10.81
C ASP A 249 21.17 2.71 -10.12
N ILE A 250 19.87 2.93 -10.31
CA ILE A 250 18.80 2.05 -9.82
C ILE A 250 18.95 0.64 -10.42
N TYR A 251 19.16 0.54 -11.74
CA TYR A 251 19.38 -0.73 -12.42
C TYR A 251 20.65 -1.43 -11.92
N ASN A 252 21.76 -0.71 -11.83
CA ASN A 252 23.04 -1.25 -11.37
C ASN A 252 22.98 -1.70 -9.91
N TYR A 253 22.25 -0.98 -9.04
CA TYR A 253 21.99 -1.41 -7.68
C TYR A 253 21.28 -2.78 -7.64
N HIS A 254 20.19 -2.93 -8.42
CA HIS A 254 19.49 -4.20 -8.52
C HIS A 254 20.41 -5.32 -9.03
N LYS A 255 21.14 -5.08 -10.13
CA LYS A 255 22.03 -6.08 -10.74
C LYS A 255 23.18 -6.50 -9.84
N SER A 256 23.79 -5.56 -9.12
CA SER A 256 24.95 -5.84 -8.28
C SER A 256 24.60 -6.48 -6.94
N THR A 257 23.41 -6.17 -6.40
CA THR A 257 23.01 -6.64 -5.07
C THR A 257 22.02 -7.81 -5.10
N GLY A 258 21.33 -8.02 -6.21
CA GLY A 258 20.21 -8.96 -6.33
C GLY A 258 18.96 -8.53 -5.54
N LYS A 259 18.93 -7.31 -4.97
CA LYS A 259 17.79 -6.80 -4.19
C LYS A 259 16.83 -6.04 -5.08
N GLY A 260 15.54 -6.16 -4.81
CA GLY A 260 14.52 -5.31 -5.42
C GLY A 260 14.64 -3.85 -4.95
N VAL A 261 13.89 -2.96 -5.58
CA VAL A 261 13.78 -1.55 -5.22
C VAL A 261 12.32 -1.18 -4.96
N ASN A 262 12.04 -0.09 -4.24
CA ASN A 262 10.65 0.30 -3.99
C ASN A 262 9.98 0.95 -5.22
N CYS A 263 8.66 1.16 -5.14
CA CYS A 263 7.84 1.72 -6.22
C CYS A 263 8.35 3.10 -6.72
N ARG A 264 8.89 3.94 -5.82
CA ARG A 264 9.43 5.26 -6.18
C ARG A 264 10.64 5.15 -7.10
N HIS A 265 11.59 4.25 -6.80
CA HIS A 265 12.74 4.02 -7.67
C HIS A 265 12.32 3.48 -9.04
N LEU A 266 11.37 2.53 -9.09
CA LEU A 266 10.85 2.01 -10.37
C LEU A 266 10.20 3.11 -11.19
N ALA A 267 9.36 3.94 -10.57
CA ALA A 267 8.66 5.02 -11.25
C ALA A 267 9.62 6.11 -11.76
N ILE A 268 10.68 6.43 -11.01
CA ILE A 268 11.72 7.39 -11.43
C ILE A 268 12.53 6.81 -12.60
N ALA A 269 12.95 5.55 -12.53
CA ALA A 269 13.69 4.92 -13.62
C ALA A 269 12.86 4.89 -14.92
N LEU A 270 11.58 4.52 -14.83
CA LEU A 270 10.66 4.54 -15.96
C LEU A 270 10.44 5.96 -16.51
N ASN A 271 10.29 6.95 -15.62
CA ASN A 271 10.15 8.36 -16.00
C ASN A 271 11.33 8.85 -16.84
N GLU A 272 12.57 8.57 -16.41
CA GLU A 272 13.75 8.95 -17.16
C GLU A 272 13.85 8.27 -18.52
N MET A 273 13.49 6.98 -18.59
CA MET A 273 13.46 6.27 -19.88
C MET A 273 12.46 6.93 -20.83
N TYR A 274 11.26 7.32 -20.37
CA TYR A 274 10.30 8.05 -21.22
C TYR A 274 10.81 9.42 -21.63
N LEU A 275 11.37 10.22 -20.71
CA LEU A 275 11.94 11.52 -21.04
C LEU A 275 13.07 11.38 -22.07
N SER A 276 13.92 10.37 -21.97
CA SER A 276 15.01 10.11 -22.93
C SER A 276 14.52 9.78 -24.34
N MET A 277 13.27 9.28 -24.44
CA MET A 277 12.59 9.02 -25.72
C MET A 277 11.74 10.21 -26.20
N GLY A 278 11.79 11.34 -25.50
CA GLY A 278 10.99 12.53 -25.82
C GLY A 278 9.50 12.40 -25.44
N ILE A 279 9.16 11.45 -24.57
CA ILE A 279 7.79 11.22 -24.08
C ILE A 279 7.66 11.90 -22.71
N PRO A 280 6.87 12.99 -22.56
CA PRO A 280 6.64 13.60 -21.25
C PRO A 280 6.02 12.60 -20.27
N SER A 281 6.61 12.50 -19.11
CA SER A 281 6.16 11.60 -18.04
C SER A 281 6.34 12.25 -16.68
N ARG A 282 5.47 11.90 -15.74
CA ARG A 282 5.53 12.24 -14.32
C ARG A 282 5.51 10.98 -13.49
N TYR A 283 6.28 10.93 -12.42
CA TYR A 283 6.01 9.99 -11.34
C TYR A 283 5.18 10.70 -10.27
N VAL A 284 4.12 10.06 -9.85
CA VAL A 284 3.11 10.62 -8.93
C VAL A 284 2.99 9.71 -7.72
N THR A 285 3.17 10.26 -6.54
CA THR A 285 2.91 9.57 -5.28
C THR A 285 1.42 9.63 -5.01
N CYS A 286 0.78 8.47 -5.04
CA CYS A 286 -0.61 8.27 -4.68
C CYS A 286 -0.70 8.00 -3.17
N MET A 287 -1.46 8.79 -2.44
CA MET A 287 -1.43 8.87 -0.99
C MET A 287 -2.77 8.44 -0.36
N PRO A 288 -2.72 7.76 0.80
CA PRO A 288 -3.92 7.32 1.52
C PRO A 288 -4.59 8.47 2.29
N TYR A 289 -5.88 8.26 2.67
CA TYR A 289 -6.61 9.16 3.55
C TYR A 289 -5.94 9.29 4.93
N ASN A 290 -5.52 8.17 5.49
CA ASN A 290 -4.88 8.16 6.81
C ASN A 290 -3.42 8.60 6.72
N THR A 291 -3.10 9.75 7.28
CA THR A 291 -1.74 10.33 7.27
C THR A 291 -0.70 9.51 8.04
N ARG A 292 -1.13 8.59 8.93
CA ARG A 292 -0.25 7.65 9.64
C ARG A 292 0.08 6.41 8.80
N ASP A 293 -0.69 6.14 7.74
CA ASP A 293 -0.40 5.04 6.82
C ASP A 293 0.74 5.44 5.88
N GLN A 294 1.90 4.84 6.09
CA GLN A 294 3.10 5.12 5.28
C GLN A 294 3.17 4.28 4.00
N ASP A 295 2.21 3.38 3.79
CA ASP A 295 2.12 2.56 2.58
C ASP A 295 1.41 3.34 1.47
N CYS A 296 2.13 4.28 0.87
CA CYS A 296 1.75 4.98 -0.35
C CYS A 296 2.20 4.19 -1.58
N HIS A 297 1.75 4.63 -2.78
CA HIS A 297 2.20 4.03 -4.02
C HIS A 297 2.63 5.08 -5.05
N VAL A 298 3.71 4.81 -5.77
CA VAL A 298 4.23 5.72 -6.80
C VAL A 298 4.09 5.09 -8.17
N ILE A 299 3.39 5.78 -9.07
CA ILE A 299 3.14 5.35 -10.45
C ILE A 299 3.46 6.47 -11.42
N ASN A 300 3.47 6.17 -12.70
CA ASN A 300 3.70 7.15 -13.74
C ASN A 300 2.39 7.63 -14.40
N SER A 301 2.34 8.94 -14.66
CA SER A 301 1.39 9.58 -15.56
C SER A 301 2.15 9.93 -16.82
N VAL A 302 1.87 9.26 -17.93
CA VAL A 302 2.62 9.34 -19.19
C VAL A 302 1.77 10.05 -20.23
N TRP A 303 2.32 11.08 -20.90
CA TRP A 303 1.59 11.83 -21.92
C TRP A 303 1.55 11.06 -23.23
N SER A 304 0.36 10.82 -23.73
CA SER A 304 0.18 10.31 -25.09
C SER A 304 -0.19 11.46 -26.03
N SER A 305 0.66 11.72 -27.01
CA SER A 305 0.36 12.66 -28.08
C SER A 305 -0.71 12.11 -29.03
N GLN A 306 -0.83 10.80 -29.14
CA GLN A 306 -1.88 10.13 -29.91
C GLN A 306 -3.28 10.36 -29.32
N TYR A 307 -3.40 10.29 -27.98
CA TYR A 307 -4.67 10.51 -27.27
C TYR A 307 -4.85 11.94 -26.75
N GLN A 308 -3.81 12.79 -26.83
CA GLN A 308 -3.79 14.16 -26.27
C GLN A 308 -4.18 14.18 -24.79
N LYS A 309 -3.69 13.21 -24.02
CA LYS A 309 -3.97 13.07 -22.58
C LYS A 309 -2.90 12.28 -21.85
N TRP A 310 -2.91 12.40 -20.55
CA TRP A 310 -2.15 11.53 -19.66
C TRP A 310 -2.75 10.12 -19.62
N ILE A 311 -1.91 9.09 -19.49
CA ILE A 311 -2.32 7.72 -19.27
C ILE A 311 -1.66 7.15 -18.02
N TRP A 312 -2.37 6.24 -17.32
CA TRP A 312 -1.91 5.51 -16.15
C TRP A 312 -0.92 4.43 -16.54
N ILE A 313 0.27 4.45 -15.96
CA ILE A 313 1.32 3.46 -16.15
C ILE A 313 1.97 3.13 -14.80
N ASP A 314 1.95 1.87 -14.40
CA ASP A 314 2.51 1.41 -13.14
C ASP A 314 3.60 0.35 -13.35
N PRO A 315 4.89 0.68 -13.15
CA PRO A 315 5.98 -0.26 -13.36
C PRO A 315 6.06 -1.35 -12.28
N THR A 316 5.50 -1.12 -11.08
CA THR A 316 5.50 -2.11 -10.00
C THR A 316 4.65 -3.33 -10.34
N PHE A 317 3.52 -3.10 -11.00
CA PHE A 317 2.54 -4.14 -11.32
C PHE A 317 2.40 -4.40 -12.82
N GLU A 318 3.24 -3.80 -13.66
CA GLU A 318 3.08 -3.81 -15.12
C GLU A 318 1.64 -3.44 -15.53
N ALA A 319 1.08 -2.44 -14.84
CA ALA A 319 -0.34 -2.17 -14.92
C ALA A 319 -0.69 -0.89 -15.69
N TYR A 320 -1.74 -0.99 -16.49
CA TYR A 320 -2.46 0.13 -17.09
C TYR A 320 -3.95 -0.15 -17.07
N VAL A 321 -4.76 0.90 -17.18
CA VAL A 321 -6.21 0.83 -17.01
C VAL A 321 -6.92 1.35 -18.23
N LYS A 322 -7.98 0.67 -18.66
CA LYS A 322 -8.84 1.06 -19.78
C LYS A 322 -10.30 1.19 -19.35
N ASP A 323 -11.06 1.93 -20.16
CA ASP A 323 -12.52 1.98 -20.05
C ASP A 323 -13.18 0.81 -20.83
N GLU A 324 -14.51 0.79 -20.83
CA GLU A 324 -15.36 -0.19 -21.56
C GLU A 324 -15.23 -0.13 -23.09
N ASN A 325 -14.67 0.95 -23.63
CA ASN A 325 -14.42 1.13 -25.06
C ASN A 325 -12.96 0.78 -25.45
N GLY A 326 -12.14 0.39 -24.47
CA GLY A 326 -10.72 0.08 -24.67
C GLY A 326 -9.80 1.30 -24.68
N ASN A 327 -10.28 2.49 -24.32
CA ASN A 327 -9.45 3.69 -24.22
C ASN A 327 -8.62 3.67 -22.94
N PHE A 328 -7.35 4.06 -23.03
CA PHE A 328 -6.50 4.21 -21.85
C PHE A 328 -7.00 5.35 -20.95
N LEU A 329 -6.95 5.11 -19.65
CA LEU A 329 -7.38 6.07 -18.64
C LEU A 329 -6.18 6.71 -17.93
N SER A 330 -6.36 7.96 -17.52
CA SER A 330 -5.44 8.69 -16.65
C SER A 330 -5.70 8.39 -15.17
N ILE A 331 -4.78 8.81 -14.29
CA ILE A 331 -4.94 8.69 -12.83
C ILE A 331 -6.24 9.34 -12.35
N PRO A 332 -6.56 10.61 -12.72
CA PRO A 332 -7.81 11.23 -12.30
C PRO A 332 -9.05 10.51 -12.85
N GLU A 333 -9.04 10.03 -14.09
CA GLU A 333 -10.18 9.30 -14.67
C GLU A 333 -10.42 7.95 -13.94
N VAL A 334 -9.36 7.23 -13.56
CA VAL A 334 -9.50 6.00 -12.77
C VAL A 334 -10.09 6.30 -11.39
N ARG A 335 -9.58 7.36 -10.72
CA ARG A 335 -10.12 7.80 -9.43
C ARG A 335 -11.60 8.16 -9.52
N GLU A 336 -11.99 8.97 -10.50
CA GLU A 336 -13.37 9.40 -10.72
C GLU A 336 -14.29 8.19 -10.98
N ARG A 337 -13.87 7.26 -11.84
CA ARG A 337 -14.62 6.03 -12.13
C ARG A 337 -14.78 5.13 -10.92
N LEU A 338 -13.79 5.04 -10.04
CA LEU A 338 -13.90 4.33 -8.76
C LEU A 338 -14.93 5.00 -7.84
N ILE A 339 -14.93 6.33 -7.78
CA ILE A 339 -15.90 7.11 -6.99
C ILE A 339 -17.32 6.91 -7.50
N GLU A 340 -17.50 6.95 -8.81
CA GLU A 340 -18.82 6.85 -9.45
C GLU A 340 -19.27 5.40 -9.71
N GLY A 341 -18.41 4.41 -9.46
CA GLY A 341 -18.72 3.01 -9.74
C GLY A 341 -18.80 2.69 -11.24
N ARG A 342 -18.13 3.46 -12.10
CA ARG A 342 -18.06 3.20 -13.54
C ARG A 342 -17.10 2.04 -13.87
N PRO A 343 -17.31 1.33 -15.00
CA PRO A 343 -16.46 0.20 -15.40
C PRO A 343 -14.98 0.57 -15.54
N LEU A 344 -14.10 -0.30 -15.06
CA LEU A 344 -12.65 -0.23 -15.19
C LEU A 344 -12.10 -1.60 -15.62
N PHE A 345 -11.15 -1.60 -16.52
CA PHE A 345 -10.49 -2.80 -17.04
C PHE A 345 -8.99 -2.71 -16.81
N LEU A 346 -8.49 -3.55 -15.93
CA LEU A 346 -7.05 -3.77 -15.73
C LEU A 346 -6.53 -4.67 -16.84
N ASN A 347 -5.32 -4.42 -17.33
CA ASN A 347 -4.70 -5.33 -18.31
C ASN A 347 -4.49 -6.74 -17.73
N GLU A 348 -4.61 -7.74 -18.58
CA GLU A 348 -4.55 -9.15 -18.18
C GLU A 348 -3.18 -9.58 -17.65
N ASP A 349 -2.12 -8.91 -18.10
CA ASP A 349 -0.73 -9.21 -17.74
C ASP A 349 -0.29 -8.56 -16.45
N ALA A 350 -1.12 -7.70 -15.84
CA ALA A 350 -0.80 -7.03 -14.58
C ALA A 350 -0.39 -8.04 -13.50
N ASN A 351 0.82 -7.87 -12.96
CA ASN A 351 1.41 -8.81 -12.01
C ASN A 351 2.43 -8.10 -11.10
N TRP A 352 2.75 -8.72 -9.96
CA TRP A 352 3.84 -8.31 -9.09
C TRP A 352 5.01 -9.29 -9.25
N ASN A 353 6.13 -8.81 -9.79
CA ASN A 353 7.39 -9.57 -9.97
C ASN A 353 7.22 -10.92 -10.69
N TYR A 354 6.23 -11.08 -11.57
CA TYR A 354 5.84 -12.36 -12.20
C TYR A 354 5.44 -13.47 -11.21
N GLU A 355 5.24 -13.14 -9.95
CA GLU A 355 4.86 -14.11 -8.90
C GLU A 355 3.36 -14.07 -8.61
N ASN A 356 2.76 -12.88 -8.64
CA ASN A 356 1.37 -12.68 -8.24
C ASN A 356 0.60 -11.86 -9.27
N LYS A 357 -0.25 -12.53 -10.05
CA LYS A 357 -1.19 -11.88 -10.97
C LYS A 357 -2.14 -10.96 -10.20
N GLN A 358 -2.35 -9.76 -10.72
CA GLN A 358 -3.24 -8.79 -10.13
C GLN A 358 -4.67 -8.97 -10.64
N THR A 359 -5.64 -8.68 -9.77
CA THR A 359 -7.06 -8.58 -10.15
C THR A 359 -7.53 -7.14 -9.98
N LYS A 360 -8.57 -6.76 -10.70
CA LYS A 360 -9.19 -5.44 -10.57
C LYS A 360 -9.64 -5.17 -9.12
N GLU A 361 -10.24 -6.16 -8.46
CA GLU A 361 -10.76 -6.08 -7.10
C GLU A 361 -9.65 -5.80 -6.09
N TYR A 362 -8.50 -6.47 -6.24
CA TYR A 362 -7.37 -6.24 -5.34
C TYR A 362 -6.62 -4.96 -5.71
N TYR A 363 -6.17 -4.83 -6.97
CA TYR A 363 -5.29 -3.72 -7.37
C TYR A 363 -6.04 -2.39 -7.38
N LEU A 364 -7.17 -2.28 -8.10
CA LEU A 364 -7.89 -1.01 -8.24
C LEU A 364 -8.81 -0.72 -7.05
N GLU A 365 -9.69 -1.66 -6.68
CA GLU A 365 -10.75 -1.39 -5.71
C GLU A 365 -10.31 -1.52 -4.25
N SER A 366 -9.15 -2.10 -3.98
CA SER A 366 -8.59 -2.20 -2.63
C SER A 366 -7.29 -1.41 -2.50
N TYR A 367 -6.22 -1.81 -3.19
CA TYR A 367 -4.89 -1.21 -3.01
C TYR A 367 -4.83 0.23 -3.52
N MET A 368 -5.24 0.47 -4.77
CA MET A 368 -5.21 1.81 -5.34
C MET A 368 -6.34 2.69 -4.81
N ALA A 369 -7.54 2.14 -4.53
CA ALA A 369 -8.60 2.91 -3.88
C ALA A 369 -8.14 3.52 -2.54
N LYS A 370 -7.28 2.83 -1.78
CA LYS A 370 -6.63 3.38 -0.59
C LYS A 370 -5.71 4.56 -0.95
N ASN A 371 -4.92 4.41 -2.00
CA ASN A 371 -3.82 5.31 -2.36
C ASN A 371 -4.23 6.43 -3.34
N LEU A 372 -5.48 6.50 -3.79
CA LEU A 372 -5.97 7.55 -4.68
C LEU A 372 -6.70 8.68 -3.94
N TYR A 373 -6.49 8.82 -2.63
CA TYR A 373 -7.21 9.85 -1.87
C TYR A 373 -6.67 11.24 -2.15
N TRP A 374 -5.34 11.41 -2.13
CA TRP A 374 -4.65 12.63 -2.52
C TRP A 374 -3.32 12.29 -3.22
N PHE A 375 -2.66 13.28 -3.81
CA PHE A 375 -1.49 13.08 -4.66
C PHE A 375 -0.36 14.03 -4.29
N ASP A 376 0.87 13.58 -4.52
CA ASP A 376 2.06 14.41 -4.44
C ASP A 376 2.96 14.16 -5.65
N CYS A 377 3.52 15.21 -6.21
CA CYS A 377 4.51 15.10 -7.28
C CYS A 377 5.52 16.25 -7.23
N VAL A 378 6.65 16.03 -7.87
CA VAL A 378 7.66 17.09 -8.08
C VAL A 378 7.28 17.98 -9.26
N THR A 379 7.84 19.19 -9.32
CA THR A 379 7.57 20.12 -10.42
C THR A 379 8.60 20.04 -11.56
N ASN A 380 9.78 19.45 -11.29
CA ASN A 380 10.84 19.34 -12.29
C ASN A 380 11.18 17.87 -12.56
N TYR A 381 10.74 17.36 -13.71
CA TYR A 381 11.02 16.01 -14.18
C TYR A 381 12.26 16.00 -15.06
N CYS A 382 13.38 15.61 -14.49
CA CYS A 382 14.68 15.62 -15.12
C CYS A 382 15.50 14.39 -14.74
N PHE A 383 16.69 14.28 -15.29
CA PHE A 383 17.67 13.26 -14.89
C PHE A 383 18.02 13.41 -13.40
N ASN A 384 17.90 12.32 -12.64
CA ASN A 384 18.19 12.23 -11.22
C ASN A 384 17.48 13.34 -10.40
N PRO A 385 16.13 13.37 -10.42
CA PRO A 385 15.34 14.50 -9.90
C PRO A 385 15.41 14.61 -8.37
N GLU A 386 15.80 13.55 -7.68
CA GLU A 386 15.89 13.44 -6.23
C GLU A 386 17.32 13.10 -5.78
N SER A 387 18.32 13.59 -6.52
CA SER A 387 19.73 13.33 -6.23
C SER A 387 20.08 13.61 -4.78
N ARG A 388 20.76 12.66 -4.14
CA ARG A 388 21.27 12.78 -2.77
C ARG A 388 22.48 13.72 -2.65
N TYR A 389 23.16 13.97 -3.77
CA TYR A 389 24.42 14.71 -3.80
C TYR A 389 24.31 16.08 -4.49
N ARG A 390 23.17 16.36 -5.11
CA ARG A 390 22.91 17.67 -5.71
C ARG A 390 21.85 18.39 -4.89
N ASN A 391 22.07 19.67 -4.60
CA ASN A 391 21.01 20.56 -4.12
C ASN A 391 20.07 20.89 -5.31
N VAL A 392 19.35 19.89 -5.80
CA VAL A 392 18.25 20.12 -6.73
C VAL A 392 17.07 20.54 -5.86
N GLU A 393 16.77 21.83 -5.81
CA GLU A 393 15.52 22.32 -5.23
C GLU A 393 14.38 21.91 -6.13
N ASN A 394 13.87 20.70 -5.93
CA ASN A 394 12.67 20.26 -6.58
C ASN A 394 11.48 20.57 -5.67
N LYS A 395 10.61 21.47 -6.11
CA LYS A 395 9.39 21.78 -5.38
C LYS A 395 8.39 20.64 -5.52
N HIS A 396 7.69 20.35 -4.43
CA HIS A 396 6.59 19.40 -4.42
C HIS A 396 5.27 20.13 -4.53
N VAL A 397 4.31 19.50 -5.21
CA VAL A 397 2.92 19.95 -5.27
C VAL A 397 2.03 18.80 -4.78
N GLY A 398 1.24 19.08 -3.76
CA GLY A 398 0.21 18.18 -3.26
C GLY A 398 -1.16 18.56 -3.82
N LEU A 399 -1.90 17.63 -4.41
CA LEU A 399 -3.31 17.81 -4.78
C LEU A 399 -4.19 17.08 -3.76
N THR A 400 -4.98 17.84 -3.01
CA THR A 400 -5.88 17.30 -1.99
C THR A 400 -7.34 17.65 -2.28
N PRO A 401 -8.31 16.78 -1.87
CA PRO A 401 -9.72 17.15 -1.84
C PRO A 401 -9.94 18.40 -0.97
N SER A 402 -10.92 19.24 -1.33
CA SER A 402 -11.10 20.58 -0.76
C SER A 402 -11.35 20.64 0.75
N THR A 403 -11.87 19.56 1.35
CA THR A 403 -12.13 19.47 2.80
C THR A 403 -11.13 18.59 3.56
N TYR A 404 -10.07 18.13 2.88
CA TYR A 404 -9.07 17.29 3.51
C TYR A 404 -8.06 18.12 4.30
N GLU A 405 -7.88 17.80 5.57
CA GLU A 405 -6.84 18.44 6.39
C GLU A 405 -5.46 17.98 5.92
N THR A 406 -4.70 18.92 5.44
CA THR A 406 -3.35 18.67 4.91
C THR A 406 -2.45 18.13 6.02
N PRO A 407 -1.61 17.12 5.75
CA PRO A 407 -0.64 16.64 6.71
C PRO A 407 0.30 17.76 7.19
N SER A 408 0.53 17.87 8.48
CA SER A 408 1.34 18.93 9.11
C SER A 408 2.78 19.02 8.57
N THR A 409 3.28 17.98 7.91
CA THR A 409 4.56 17.97 7.22
C THR A 409 4.60 18.94 6.04
N TYR A 410 3.46 19.16 5.36
CA TYR A 410 3.34 20.12 4.26
C TYR A 410 3.18 21.56 4.77
N GLU A 411 2.51 21.75 5.90
CA GLU A 411 2.35 23.07 6.51
C GLU A 411 3.67 23.64 7.05
N LYS A 412 4.56 22.78 7.56
CA LYS A 412 5.86 23.18 8.14
C LYS A 412 6.95 23.47 7.11
N SER A 413 6.77 23.09 5.85
CA SER A 413 7.81 23.16 4.83
C SER A 413 7.43 24.05 3.64
N SER A 414 6.87 25.23 3.92
CA SER A 414 6.40 26.22 2.95
C SER A 414 7.40 26.60 1.83
N ASN A 415 8.67 26.26 1.98
CA ASN A 415 9.69 26.56 0.98
C ASN A 415 9.86 25.47 -0.10
N TRP A 416 9.50 24.21 0.17
CA TRP A 416 9.71 23.13 -0.77
C TRP A 416 8.42 22.42 -1.25
N ALA A 417 7.30 22.64 -0.58
CA ALA A 417 6.02 22.02 -0.96
C ALA A 417 4.88 23.04 -0.93
N VAL A 418 3.97 22.93 -1.90
CA VAL A 418 2.73 23.71 -1.97
C VAL A 418 1.56 22.74 -2.09
N ILE A 419 0.41 23.13 -1.53
CA ILE A 419 -0.85 22.38 -1.68
C ILE A 419 -1.75 23.13 -2.63
N THR A 420 -2.47 22.37 -3.45
CA THR A 420 -3.56 22.86 -4.28
C THR A 420 -4.79 21.96 -4.13
N HIS A 421 -5.96 22.53 -4.37
CA HIS A 421 -7.21 21.81 -4.56
C HIS A 421 -7.66 21.82 -6.04
N ASP A 422 -6.85 22.44 -6.92
CA ASP A 422 -7.15 22.57 -8.35
C ASP A 422 -6.55 21.40 -9.14
N ASP A 423 -7.40 20.48 -9.55
CA ASP A 423 -7.05 19.33 -10.37
C ASP A 423 -6.66 19.73 -11.81
N ASN A 424 -7.21 20.82 -12.37
CA ASN A 424 -6.82 21.29 -13.70
C ASN A 424 -5.36 21.79 -13.70
N TYR A 425 -4.96 22.53 -12.66
CA TYR A 425 -3.57 22.90 -12.48
C TYR A 425 -2.67 21.65 -12.32
N PHE A 426 -3.05 20.74 -11.43
CA PHE A 426 -2.20 19.57 -11.13
C PHE A 426 -2.03 18.65 -12.34
N TRP A 427 -3.13 18.37 -13.09
CA TRP A 427 -3.13 17.48 -14.25
C TRP A 427 -2.99 18.22 -15.59
N GLN A 428 -2.49 19.46 -15.58
CA GLN A 428 -2.29 20.24 -16.80
C GLN A 428 -1.46 19.48 -17.84
N ASN A 429 -1.74 19.73 -19.12
CA ASN A 429 -0.96 19.18 -20.22
C ASN A 429 0.49 19.61 -20.15
N PRO A 430 1.45 18.79 -20.64
CA PRO A 430 2.83 19.23 -20.68
C PRO A 430 2.96 20.43 -21.64
N THR A 431 3.52 21.52 -21.16
CA THR A 431 3.90 22.64 -22.01
C THR A 431 5.15 22.26 -22.81
N LYS A 432 5.16 22.59 -24.12
CA LYS A 432 6.32 22.38 -24.98
C LYS A 432 7.47 23.27 -24.60
#